data_abca89316403f62695bf01b7e670563d
#
_entry.id   abca89316403f62695bf01b7e670563d
#
_cell.length_a   1.000
_cell.length_b   1.000
_cell.length_c   1.000
_cell.angle_alpha   90.00
_cell.angle_beta   90.00
_cell.angle_gamma   90.00
#
_symmetry.space_group_name_H-M   'P 1'
#
loop_
_entity.id
_entity.type
_entity.pdbx_description
1 polymer ?
#
loop_
_entity_poly.entity_id
_entity_poly.type
_entity_poly.pdbx_seq_one_letter_code
_entity_poly.pdbx_strand_id
1 'polypeptide(L)'
;MEGKSLLFKEFAGLDSFPIVLDTQDTEEIIAAIKAIAPTFGGINLEDISAPRCFEIEDRLKAELNIPVMHDDQHGTAVVVLAGLINALKIVEKTLSNVKIVISGPGAAGTAVAKLLSLAGAKNIVLLDSK
;
A
#
# COMPACT_ATOMS: atom_id res chain seq x y z
N MET A 1 -5.36 1.71 13.80
CA MET A 1 -4.07 2.42 14.05
C MET A 1 -3.29 1.79 15.23
N GLU A 2 -3.86 1.64 16.44
CA GLU A 2 -3.18 1.06 17.61
C GLU A 2 -2.68 -0.36 17.37
N GLY A 3 -3.50 -1.21 16.74
CA GLY A 3 -3.08 -2.58 16.38
C GLY A 3 -1.88 -2.61 15.44
N LYS A 4 -1.80 -1.67 14.49
CA LYS A 4 -0.65 -1.53 13.59
C LYS A 4 0.62 -1.17 14.38
N SER A 5 0.53 -0.23 15.33
CA SER A 5 1.66 0.14 16.19
C SER A 5 2.17 -1.04 17.02
N LEU A 6 1.25 -1.86 17.56
CA LEU A 6 1.61 -3.08 18.28
C LEU A 6 2.35 -4.07 17.39
N LEU A 7 1.89 -4.28 16.15
CA LEU A 7 2.54 -5.18 15.21
C LEU A 7 3.93 -4.68 14.77
N PHE A 8 4.10 -3.38 14.55
CA PHE A 8 5.42 -2.80 14.30
C PHE A 8 6.39 -3.05 15.45
N LYS A 9 5.92 -2.89 16.70
CA LYS A 9 6.75 -3.17 17.87
C LYS A 9 7.10 -4.64 18.00
N GLU A 10 6.10 -5.51 17.91
CA GLU A 10 6.27 -6.96 18.13
C GLU A 10 7.14 -7.62 17.05
N PHE A 11 6.90 -7.31 15.78
CA PHE A 11 7.56 -8.01 14.67
C PHE A 11 8.79 -7.31 14.10
N ALA A 12 8.90 -5.99 14.27
CA ALA A 12 10.00 -5.22 13.71
C ALA A 12 10.83 -4.48 14.77
N GLY A 13 10.41 -4.49 16.04
CA GLY A 13 11.10 -3.75 17.11
C GLY A 13 11.00 -2.24 16.97
N LEU A 14 10.12 -1.74 16.11
CA LEU A 14 9.96 -0.30 15.83
C LEU A 14 8.96 0.34 16.78
N ASP A 15 9.31 1.52 17.28
CA ASP A 15 8.38 2.37 17.99
C ASP A 15 7.51 3.12 16.96
N SER A 16 6.19 2.94 17.04
CA SER A 16 5.24 3.54 16.13
C SER A 16 4.18 4.32 16.92
N PHE A 17 3.89 5.53 16.46
CA PHE A 17 2.95 6.45 17.07
C PHE A 17 1.77 6.68 16.13
N PRO A 18 0.55 6.20 16.46
CA PRO A 18 -0.63 6.45 15.64
C PRO A 18 -1.03 7.93 15.75
N ILE A 19 -1.08 8.61 14.61
CA ILE A 19 -1.50 10.00 14.50
C ILE A 19 -2.74 10.05 13.61
N VAL A 20 -3.85 10.49 14.16
CA VAL A 20 -5.12 10.63 13.45
C VAL A 20 -5.32 12.11 13.12
N LEU A 21 -5.58 12.42 11.85
CA LEU A 21 -5.86 13.77 11.38
C LEU A 21 -7.37 13.96 11.19
N ASP A 22 -7.89 15.07 11.68
CA ASP A 22 -9.30 15.47 11.50
C ASP A 22 -9.48 16.26 10.18
N THR A 23 -9.03 15.67 9.08
CA THR A 23 -9.20 16.24 7.74
C THR A 23 -9.18 15.16 6.67
N GLN A 24 -9.82 15.44 5.54
CA GLN A 24 -9.75 14.63 4.33
C GLN A 24 -9.18 15.42 3.14
N ASP A 25 -8.78 16.66 3.37
CA ASP A 25 -8.17 17.50 2.34
C ASP A 25 -6.72 17.05 2.07
N THR A 26 -6.39 16.92 0.79
CA THR A 26 -5.06 16.45 0.36
C THR A 26 -3.94 17.38 0.79
N GLU A 27 -4.14 18.70 0.66
CA GLU A 27 -3.11 19.69 1.01
C GLU A 27 -2.89 19.77 2.51
N GLU A 28 -3.97 19.71 3.29
CA GLU A 28 -3.88 19.71 4.75
C GLU A 28 -3.20 18.44 5.28
N ILE A 29 -3.50 17.27 4.70
CA ILE A 29 -2.84 16.00 5.06
C ILE A 29 -1.34 16.10 4.78
N ILE A 30 -0.95 16.53 3.58
CA ILE A 30 0.46 16.67 3.20
C ILE A 30 1.17 17.68 4.11
N ALA A 31 0.57 18.84 4.35
CA ALA A 31 1.15 19.86 5.22
C ALA A 31 1.36 19.36 6.66
N ALA A 32 0.36 18.67 7.23
CA ALA A 32 0.45 18.10 8.56
C ALA A 32 1.58 17.06 8.67
N ILE A 33 1.65 16.13 7.71
CA ILE A 33 2.69 15.09 7.70
C ILE A 33 4.08 15.71 7.56
N LYS A 34 4.26 16.68 6.67
CA LYS A 34 5.54 17.40 6.52
C LYS A 34 5.95 18.11 7.80
N ALA A 35 5.00 18.71 8.52
CA ALA A 35 5.27 19.43 9.76
C ALA A 35 5.79 18.49 10.88
N ILE A 36 5.30 17.25 10.95
CA ILE A 36 5.71 16.27 11.97
C ILE A 36 6.87 15.36 11.52
N ALA A 37 7.14 15.28 10.23
CA ALA A 37 8.15 14.38 9.65
C ALA A 37 9.54 14.45 10.31
N PRO A 38 10.04 15.63 10.77
CA PRO A 38 11.35 15.71 11.43
C PRO A 38 11.48 14.86 12.70
N THR A 39 10.37 14.43 13.29
CA THR A 39 10.34 13.58 14.49
C THR A 39 10.57 12.10 14.16
N PHE A 40 10.33 11.68 12.91
CA PHE A 40 10.20 10.28 12.54
C PHE A 40 11.27 9.81 11.56
N GLY A 41 11.58 8.52 11.63
CA GLY A 41 12.43 7.83 10.67
C GLY A 41 11.69 7.28 9.45
N GLY A 42 10.35 7.33 9.44
CA GLY A 42 9.50 6.89 8.33
C GLY A 42 8.03 7.17 8.60
N ILE A 43 7.23 7.19 7.55
CA ILE A 43 5.77 7.44 7.60
C ILE A 43 5.03 6.26 6.97
N ASN A 44 4.13 5.65 7.73
CA ASN A 44 3.14 4.72 7.22
C ASN A 44 1.81 5.44 7.06
N LEU A 45 1.36 5.63 5.82
CA LEU A 45 0.03 6.15 5.51
C LEU A 45 -0.97 4.99 5.61
N GLU A 46 -2.10 5.24 6.24
CA GLU A 46 -3.16 4.25 6.43
C GLU A 46 -4.54 4.91 6.35
N ASP A 47 -5.54 4.16 5.89
CA ASP A 47 -6.94 4.59 5.82
C ASP A 47 -7.21 5.84 4.96
N ILE A 48 -6.36 6.10 3.97
CA ILE A 48 -6.57 7.18 2.99
C ILE A 48 -7.18 6.59 1.72
N SER A 49 -8.38 7.02 1.38
CA SER A 49 -9.11 6.49 0.22
C SER A 49 -8.48 6.87 -1.13
N ALA A 50 -8.63 5.99 -2.13
CA ALA A 50 -8.33 6.32 -3.51
C ALA A 50 -9.38 7.34 -4.07
N PRO A 51 -9.00 8.24 -5.01
CA PRO A 51 -7.68 8.33 -5.65
C PRO A 51 -6.64 9.17 -4.89
N ARG A 52 -7.05 9.95 -3.88
CA ARG A 52 -6.16 10.90 -3.19
C ARG A 52 -4.94 10.25 -2.52
N CYS A 53 -5.06 8.99 -2.08
CA CYS A 53 -3.94 8.28 -1.48
C CYS A 53 -2.72 8.17 -2.41
N PHE A 54 -2.93 8.07 -3.71
CA PHE A 54 -1.85 8.00 -4.70
C PHE A 54 -1.07 9.31 -4.76
N GLU A 55 -1.79 10.43 -4.87
CA GLU A 55 -1.19 11.76 -4.91
C GLU A 55 -0.44 12.08 -3.62
N ILE A 56 -1.06 11.82 -2.46
CA ILE A 56 -0.46 12.09 -1.16
C ILE A 56 0.84 11.31 -1.00
N GLU A 57 0.83 10.01 -1.32
CA GLU A 57 2.03 9.18 -1.21
C GLU A 57 3.13 9.66 -2.16
N ASP A 58 2.82 9.88 -3.43
CA ASP A 58 3.80 10.29 -4.44
C ASP A 58 4.44 11.63 -4.09
N ARG A 59 3.65 12.60 -3.65
CA ARG A 59 4.16 13.92 -3.23
C ARG A 59 5.02 13.84 -1.98
N LEU A 60 4.59 13.11 -0.96
CA LEU A 60 5.39 12.95 0.26
C LEU A 60 6.71 12.20 -0.01
N LYS A 61 6.72 11.20 -0.88
CA LYS A 61 7.95 10.53 -1.32
C LYS A 61 8.92 11.47 -2.04
N ALA A 62 8.40 12.41 -2.81
CA ALA A 62 9.22 13.38 -3.53
C ALA A 62 9.77 14.50 -2.62
N GLU A 63 9.04 14.84 -1.56
CA GLU A 63 9.31 16.02 -0.73
C GLU A 63 10.01 15.69 0.61
N LEU A 64 9.96 14.44 1.07
CA LEU A 64 10.57 14.00 2.31
C LEU A 64 11.82 13.15 2.07
N ASN A 65 12.81 13.28 2.97
CA ASN A 65 14.05 12.49 2.95
C ASN A 65 13.96 11.21 3.81
N ILE A 66 12.76 10.82 4.21
CA ILE A 66 12.48 9.60 4.97
C ILE A 66 11.54 8.70 4.17
N PRO A 67 11.54 7.37 4.39
CA PRO A 67 10.62 6.46 3.74
C PRO A 67 9.15 6.83 4.00
N VAL A 68 8.35 6.81 2.94
CA VAL A 68 6.90 6.96 3.00
C VAL A 68 6.26 5.78 2.30
N MET A 69 5.30 5.14 2.93
CA MET A 69 4.56 4.00 2.39
C MET A 69 3.07 4.13 2.72
N HIS A 70 2.21 3.75 1.78
CA HIS A 70 0.78 3.58 2.02
C HIS A 70 0.47 2.08 2.13
N ASP A 71 0.14 1.61 3.34
CA ASP A 71 -0.01 0.18 3.61
C ASP A 71 -1.17 -0.45 2.84
N ASP A 72 -2.31 0.23 2.72
CA ASP A 72 -3.47 -0.27 1.97
C ASP A 72 -3.17 -0.52 0.47
N GLN A 73 -2.14 0.11 -0.06
CA GLN A 73 -1.62 -0.17 -1.39
C GLN A 73 -0.56 -1.29 -1.33
N HIS A 74 0.56 -0.99 -0.72
CA HIS A 74 1.79 -1.79 -0.87
C HIS A 74 1.82 -3.01 0.05
N GLY A 75 1.35 -2.89 1.29
CA GLY A 75 1.24 -4.03 2.22
C GLY A 75 0.30 -5.09 1.66
N THR A 76 -0.88 -4.69 1.20
CA THR A 76 -1.84 -5.58 0.56
C THR A 76 -1.27 -6.24 -0.69
N ALA A 77 -0.58 -5.48 -1.55
CA ALA A 77 0.02 -6.02 -2.76
C ALA A 77 1.08 -7.09 -2.46
N VAL A 78 1.92 -6.86 -1.45
CA VAL A 78 2.97 -7.81 -1.02
C VAL A 78 2.36 -9.12 -0.54
N VAL A 79 1.36 -9.08 0.33
CA VAL A 79 0.78 -10.33 0.87
C VAL A 79 -0.01 -11.10 -0.18
N VAL A 80 -0.67 -10.41 -1.12
CA VAL A 80 -1.35 -11.06 -2.24
C VAL A 80 -0.37 -11.75 -3.17
N LEU A 81 0.73 -11.09 -3.55
CA LEU A 81 1.77 -11.70 -4.38
C LEU A 81 2.39 -12.91 -3.68
N ALA A 82 2.72 -12.80 -2.38
CA ALA A 82 3.29 -13.89 -1.59
C ALA A 82 2.35 -15.11 -1.53
N GLY A 83 1.06 -14.86 -1.28
CA GLY A 83 0.04 -15.91 -1.30
C GLY A 83 -0.12 -16.56 -2.67
N LEU A 84 -0.16 -15.75 -3.74
CA LEU A 84 -0.30 -16.24 -5.11
C LEU A 84 0.90 -17.10 -5.55
N ILE A 85 2.13 -16.69 -5.23
CA ILE A 85 3.34 -17.47 -5.53
C ILE A 85 3.23 -18.89 -4.92
N ASN A 86 2.76 -18.98 -3.68
CA ASN A 86 2.62 -20.28 -3.02
C ASN A 86 1.43 -21.09 -3.56
N ALA A 87 0.31 -20.45 -3.85
CA ALA A 87 -0.84 -21.12 -4.47
C ALA A 87 -0.48 -21.69 -5.86
N LEU A 88 0.27 -20.95 -6.65
CA LEU A 88 0.71 -21.40 -7.98
C LEU A 88 1.60 -22.62 -7.91
N LYS A 89 2.45 -22.77 -6.90
CA LYS A 89 3.25 -23.99 -6.66
C LYS A 89 2.37 -25.22 -6.43
N ILE A 90 1.30 -25.05 -5.63
CA ILE A 90 0.37 -26.15 -5.30
C ILE A 90 -0.38 -26.65 -6.54
N VAL A 91 -0.78 -25.74 -7.44
CA VAL A 91 -1.53 -26.07 -8.65
C VAL A 91 -0.64 -26.27 -9.88
N GLU A 92 0.67 -26.28 -9.69
CA GLU A 92 1.69 -26.50 -10.74
C GLU A 92 1.55 -25.54 -11.94
N LYS A 93 1.24 -24.27 -11.64
CA LYS A 93 1.13 -23.19 -12.65
C LYS A 93 2.19 -22.13 -12.46
N THR A 94 2.43 -21.35 -13.51
CA THR A 94 3.32 -20.19 -13.46
C THR A 94 2.52 -18.88 -13.53
N LEU A 95 3.05 -17.83 -12.93
CA LEU A 95 2.41 -16.52 -12.90
C LEU A 95 2.14 -15.96 -14.31
N SER A 96 3.03 -16.26 -15.26
CA SER A 96 2.89 -15.81 -16.66
C SER A 96 1.79 -16.51 -17.45
N ASN A 97 1.32 -17.68 -16.98
CA ASN A 97 0.38 -18.53 -17.70
C ASN A 97 -1.05 -18.51 -17.12
N VAL A 98 -1.26 -17.82 -16.01
CA VAL A 98 -2.59 -17.70 -15.39
C VAL A 98 -3.28 -16.42 -15.84
N LYS A 99 -4.62 -16.48 -15.89
CA LYS A 99 -5.47 -15.31 -16.01
C LYS A 99 -5.86 -14.86 -14.61
N ILE A 100 -5.60 -13.59 -14.30
CA ILE A 100 -5.90 -12.98 -13.02
C ILE A 100 -7.02 -11.97 -13.21
N VAL A 101 -8.06 -12.06 -12.39
CA VAL A 101 -9.15 -11.09 -12.38
C VAL A 101 -9.16 -10.43 -11.00
N ILE A 102 -9.10 -9.11 -10.98
CA ILE A 102 -9.13 -8.31 -9.77
C ILE A 102 -10.45 -7.52 -9.78
N SER A 103 -11.29 -7.76 -8.80
CA SER A 103 -12.55 -7.03 -8.62
C SER A 103 -12.34 -5.87 -7.65
N GLY A 104 -12.52 -4.65 -8.16
CA GLY A 104 -12.33 -3.41 -7.42
C GLY A 104 -10.94 -2.77 -7.65
N PRO A 105 -10.81 -1.79 -8.57
CA PRO A 105 -9.56 -1.07 -8.84
C PRO A 105 -9.35 0.10 -7.87
N GLY A 106 -9.63 -0.09 -6.58
CA GLY A 106 -9.30 0.85 -5.52
C GLY A 106 -7.80 0.91 -5.23
N ALA A 107 -7.42 1.47 -4.08
CA ALA A 107 -6.02 1.58 -3.67
C ALA A 107 -5.30 0.22 -3.71
N ALA A 108 -5.86 -0.79 -3.06
CA ALA A 108 -5.30 -2.14 -3.03
C ALA A 108 -5.29 -2.81 -4.39
N GLY A 109 -6.44 -2.86 -5.10
CA GLY A 109 -6.55 -3.55 -6.39
C GLY A 109 -5.60 -3.00 -7.44
N THR A 110 -5.43 -1.69 -7.49
CA THR A 110 -4.48 -1.01 -8.39
C THR A 110 -3.03 -1.38 -8.04
N ALA A 111 -2.66 -1.35 -6.77
CA ALA A 111 -1.31 -1.70 -6.33
C ALA A 111 -0.99 -3.19 -6.56
N VAL A 112 -1.96 -4.08 -6.30
CA VAL A 112 -1.86 -5.51 -6.59
C VAL A 112 -1.61 -5.73 -8.08
N ALA A 113 -2.41 -5.12 -8.96
CA ALA A 113 -2.23 -5.26 -10.41
C ALA A 113 -0.84 -4.82 -10.86
N LYS A 114 -0.36 -3.67 -10.37
CA LYS A 114 0.99 -3.16 -10.67
C LYS A 114 2.07 -4.15 -10.21
N LEU A 115 2.01 -4.62 -8.98
CA LEU A 115 3.02 -5.51 -8.43
C LEU A 115 3.02 -6.88 -9.14
N LEU A 116 1.85 -7.45 -9.44
CA LEU A 116 1.73 -8.70 -10.19
C LEU A 116 2.28 -8.57 -11.62
N SER A 117 2.03 -7.44 -12.27
CA SER A 117 2.60 -7.14 -13.60
C SER A 117 4.12 -7.08 -13.55
N LEU A 118 4.69 -6.39 -12.58
CA LEU A 118 6.14 -6.31 -12.35
C LEU A 118 6.75 -7.69 -12.05
N ALA A 119 6.01 -8.54 -11.34
CA ALA A 119 6.43 -9.92 -11.03
C ALA A 119 6.32 -10.88 -12.25
N GLY A 120 5.75 -10.44 -13.38
CA GLY A 120 5.70 -11.22 -14.63
C GLY A 120 4.33 -11.78 -14.99
N ALA A 121 3.24 -11.37 -14.32
CA ALA A 121 1.88 -11.69 -14.75
C ALA A 121 1.57 -10.99 -16.08
N LYS A 122 1.09 -11.76 -17.07
CA LYS A 122 0.84 -11.26 -18.43
C LYS A 122 -0.63 -11.01 -18.74
N ASN A 123 -1.54 -11.57 -17.96
CA ASN A 123 -2.97 -11.54 -18.23
C ASN A 123 -3.73 -11.13 -16.95
N ILE A 124 -3.85 -9.83 -16.76
CA ILE A 124 -4.56 -9.22 -15.62
C ILE A 124 -5.76 -8.44 -16.14
N VAL A 125 -6.91 -8.68 -15.57
CA VAL A 125 -8.16 -7.95 -15.84
C VAL A 125 -8.62 -7.27 -14.55
N LEU A 126 -8.83 -5.96 -14.62
CA LEU A 126 -9.45 -5.18 -13.55
C LEU A 126 -10.94 -5.00 -13.85
N LEU A 127 -11.79 -5.26 -12.87
CA LEU A 127 -13.23 -5.05 -12.97
C LEU A 127 -13.66 -3.96 -12.00
N ASP A 128 -14.46 -3.03 -12.51
CA ASP A 128 -15.15 -2.01 -11.69
C ASP A 128 -16.66 -2.18 -11.83
N SER A 129 -17.38 -1.66 -10.84
CA SER A 129 -18.85 -1.62 -10.84
C SER A 129 -19.42 -0.41 -11.62
N LYS A 130 -18.57 0.46 -12.13
CA LYS A 130 -18.95 1.68 -12.87
C LYS A 130 -18.65 1.53 -14.35
#